data_e5ce618f5aa6fa2d753d8f1c42a91f0b
#
_entry.id   e5ce618f5aa6fa2d753d8f1c42a91f0b
#
_cell.length_a   1.000
_cell.length_b   1.000
_cell.length_c   1.000
_cell.angle_alpha   90.00
_cell.angle_beta   90.00
_cell.angle_gamma   90.00
#
_symmetry.space_group_name_H-M   'P 1'
#
loop_
_entity.id
_entity.type
_entity.pdbx_description
1 polymer ?
#
loop_
_entity_poly.entity_id
_entity_poly.type
_entity_poly.pdbx_seq_one_letter_code
_entity_poly.pdbx_strand_id
1 'polypeptide(L)'
;MIVPSFPGFGFSSPLPDNPDMNFWKVADLWHSLMTDILGHERYAAGGCDVGALVCGQLGHKYAGELYGIHAQVVALEKRFAVHLAAHVLAPSTLAYGLSDSPAGMLAWILERWVNWSDNGGDIEHVFSKDDLCTHATIYWVTNSIGTSIRTYANNNRYPWVPSHDRQPPVEAPTGITFVGYENPPGVSTDRRVQHFLESDRAGWYNLVNLTAHDHGGHFIPWEIPDQWVDDLRRTFREPAPTTRSEAGPSWPS
;
A
#
# COMPACT_ATOMS: atom_id res chain seq x y z
N MET A 1 -16.53 -2.35 3.12
CA MET A 1 -15.12 -1.88 2.99
C MET A 1 -14.68 -1.31 4.33
N ILE A 2 -13.49 -1.66 4.78
CA ILE A 2 -12.88 -1.21 6.03
C ILE A 2 -11.57 -0.51 5.67
N VAL A 3 -11.38 0.71 6.16
CA VAL A 3 -10.20 1.55 5.89
C VAL A 3 -9.65 2.03 7.24
N PRO A 4 -8.85 1.22 7.92
CA PRO A 4 -8.34 1.57 9.24
C PRO A 4 -7.12 2.50 9.13
N SER A 5 -7.01 3.46 10.06
CA SER A 5 -5.75 4.18 10.26
C SER A 5 -4.77 3.29 11.03
N PHE A 6 -3.50 3.36 10.68
CA PHE A 6 -2.45 2.62 11.41
C PHE A 6 -2.38 3.07 12.88
N PRO A 7 -1.98 2.18 13.81
CA PRO A 7 -1.77 2.56 15.20
C PRO A 7 -0.80 3.74 15.32
N GLY A 8 -1.24 4.80 15.98
CA GLY A 8 -0.48 6.04 16.12
C GLY A 8 -0.54 7.00 14.93
N PHE A 9 -1.42 6.74 13.95
CA PHE A 9 -1.71 7.65 12.84
C PHE A 9 -3.12 8.23 12.97
N GLY A 10 -3.26 9.54 12.76
CA GLY A 10 -4.55 10.21 12.74
C GLY A 10 -5.38 9.90 13.99
N PHE A 11 -6.55 9.31 13.81
CA PHE A 11 -7.47 9.00 14.90
C PHE A 11 -7.21 7.68 15.61
N SER A 12 -6.28 6.85 15.14
CA SER A 12 -5.92 5.60 15.79
C SER A 12 -4.91 5.83 16.92
N SER A 13 -5.26 5.39 18.12
CA SER A 13 -4.36 5.49 19.28
C SER A 13 -3.06 4.69 19.04
N PRO A 14 -1.92 5.19 19.52
CA PRO A 14 -0.71 4.40 19.58
C PRO A 14 -0.90 3.23 20.55
N LEU A 15 -0.15 2.15 20.34
CA LEU A 15 -0.13 0.98 21.22
C LEU A 15 1.11 1.06 22.13
N PRO A 16 1.03 1.62 23.35
CA PRO A 16 2.18 1.87 24.21
C PRO A 16 2.90 0.56 24.60
N ASP A 17 2.17 -0.54 24.75
CA ASP A 17 2.73 -1.85 25.08
C ASP A 17 3.42 -2.54 23.89
N ASN A 18 3.36 -1.93 22.69
CA ASN A 18 4.01 -2.40 21.48
C ASN A 18 4.96 -1.32 20.92
N PRO A 19 6.05 -0.99 21.63
CA PRO A 19 6.96 0.09 21.23
C PRO A 19 7.71 -0.19 19.92
N ASP A 20 7.69 -1.43 19.47
CA ASP A 20 8.30 -1.94 18.24
C ASP A 20 7.28 -2.12 17.10
N MET A 21 6.09 -1.48 17.21
CA MET A 21 5.07 -1.48 16.16
C MET A 21 5.67 -1.04 14.82
N ASN A 22 5.46 -1.85 13.81
CA ASN A 22 5.94 -1.64 12.43
C ASN A 22 4.90 -2.17 11.44
N PHE A 23 5.15 -2.03 10.13
CA PHE A 23 4.16 -2.42 9.11
C PHE A 23 3.88 -3.93 9.07
N TRP A 24 4.82 -4.78 9.45
CA TRP A 24 4.62 -6.23 9.52
C TRP A 24 3.67 -6.60 10.66
N LYS A 25 3.79 -5.97 11.81
CA LYS A 25 2.88 -6.15 12.95
C LYS A 25 1.50 -5.54 12.70
N VAL A 26 1.42 -4.46 11.91
CA VAL A 26 0.13 -3.92 11.46
C VAL A 26 -0.65 -4.94 10.64
N ALA A 27 0.01 -5.72 9.80
CA ALA A 27 -0.65 -6.81 9.06
C ALA A 27 -1.29 -7.84 10.02
N ASP A 28 -0.59 -8.22 11.08
CA ASP A 28 -1.14 -9.14 12.09
C ASP A 28 -2.38 -8.55 12.78
N LEU A 29 -2.35 -7.23 13.11
CA LEU A 29 -3.52 -6.54 13.69
C LEU A 29 -4.71 -6.51 12.73
N TRP A 30 -4.47 -6.22 11.44
CA TRP A 30 -5.56 -6.17 10.45
C TRP A 30 -6.12 -7.56 10.16
N HIS A 31 -5.28 -8.59 10.19
CA HIS A 31 -5.76 -9.95 10.11
C HIS A 31 -6.71 -10.28 11.29
N SER A 32 -6.25 -10.08 12.54
CA SER A 32 -7.10 -10.28 13.73
C SER A 32 -8.37 -9.41 13.72
N LEU A 33 -8.30 -8.18 13.24
CA LEU A 33 -9.49 -7.35 13.07
C LEU A 33 -10.51 -8.01 12.15
N MET A 34 -10.07 -8.53 11.00
CA MET A 34 -10.96 -9.14 10.02
C MET A 34 -11.52 -10.48 10.49
N THR A 35 -10.69 -11.33 11.08
CA THR A 35 -11.08 -12.71 11.47
C THR A 35 -11.68 -12.79 12.86
N ASP A 36 -10.95 -12.31 13.89
CA ASP A 36 -11.32 -12.53 15.29
C ASP A 36 -12.40 -11.57 15.75
N ILE A 37 -12.38 -10.32 15.25
CA ILE A 37 -13.31 -9.27 15.72
C ILE A 37 -14.54 -9.18 14.81
N LEU A 38 -14.33 -9.15 13.49
CA LEU A 38 -15.41 -8.98 12.51
C LEU A 38 -15.97 -10.31 11.99
N GLY A 39 -15.33 -11.43 12.28
CA GLY A 39 -15.81 -12.77 11.96
C GLY A 39 -15.77 -13.13 10.46
N HIS A 40 -14.93 -12.49 9.68
CA HIS A 40 -14.76 -12.84 8.27
C HIS A 40 -13.79 -14.01 8.12
N GLU A 41 -14.27 -15.15 7.63
CA GLU A 41 -13.42 -16.31 7.32
C GLU A 41 -12.41 -16.00 6.20
N ARG A 42 -12.79 -15.15 5.24
CA ARG A 42 -11.93 -14.70 4.15
C ARG A 42 -12.20 -13.23 3.82
N TYR A 43 -11.16 -12.53 3.39
CA TYR A 43 -11.23 -11.13 2.99
C TYR A 43 -10.25 -10.82 1.86
N ALA A 44 -10.35 -9.63 1.27
CA ALA A 44 -9.39 -9.09 0.31
C ALA A 44 -8.70 -7.87 0.90
N ALA A 45 -7.47 -7.60 0.52
CA ALA A 45 -6.72 -6.43 0.95
C ALA A 45 -6.14 -5.66 -0.23
N GLY A 46 -6.28 -4.34 -0.21
CA GLY A 46 -5.70 -3.45 -1.21
C GLY A 46 -4.94 -2.30 -0.54
N GLY A 47 -3.82 -1.91 -1.11
CA GLY A 47 -3.01 -0.82 -0.55
C GLY A 47 -1.96 -0.26 -1.50
N CYS A 48 -1.59 0.99 -1.24
CA CYS A 48 -0.48 1.68 -1.88
C CYS A 48 0.55 2.08 -0.82
N ASP A 49 1.75 2.45 -1.21
CA ASP A 49 2.86 2.82 -0.34
C ASP A 49 3.09 1.78 0.78
N VAL A 50 3.09 2.21 2.04
CA VAL A 50 3.21 1.30 3.20
C VAL A 50 2.03 0.32 3.30
N GLY A 51 0.86 0.69 2.78
CA GLY A 51 -0.28 -0.21 2.64
C GLY A 51 0.01 -1.40 1.74
N ALA A 52 0.80 -1.22 0.69
CA ALA A 52 1.28 -2.31 -0.17
C ALA A 52 2.19 -3.28 0.59
N LEU A 53 3.04 -2.78 1.50
CA LEU A 53 3.87 -3.63 2.37
C LEU A 53 3.02 -4.46 3.33
N VAL A 54 2.00 -3.84 3.93
CA VAL A 54 1.03 -4.56 4.79
C VAL A 54 0.28 -5.62 4.01
N CYS A 55 -0.20 -5.31 2.79
CA CYS A 55 -0.84 -6.29 1.91
C CYS A 55 0.11 -7.45 1.56
N GLY A 56 1.37 -7.15 1.25
CA GLY A 56 2.39 -8.17 0.98
C GLY A 56 2.59 -9.12 2.18
N GLN A 57 2.66 -8.59 3.40
CA GLN A 57 2.76 -9.39 4.62
C GLN A 57 1.50 -10.23 4.87
N LEU A 58 0.32 -9.67 4.64
CA LEU A 58 -0.94 -10.44 4.71
C LEU A 58 -0.92 -11.60 3.71
N GLY A 59 -0.54 -11.33 2.46
CA GLY A 59 -0.47 -12.35 1.42
C GLY A 59 0.62 -13.39 1.63
N HIS A 60 1.68 -13.05 2.38
CA HIS A 60 2.72 -13.99 2.80
C HIS A 60 2.26 -14.90 3.94
N LYS A 61 1.70 -14.30 5.00
CA LYS A 61 1.46 -15.02 6.27
C LYS A 61 0.08 -15.68 6.35
N TYR A 62 -0.92 -15.08 5.70
CA TYR A 62 -2.33 -15.43 5.85
C TYR A 62 -3.03 -15.74 4.52
N ALA A 63 -2.29 -16.29 3.55
CA ALA A 63 -2.81 -16.54 2.20
C ALA A 63 -4.08 -17.38 2.15
N GLY A 64 -4.26 -18.32 3.10
CA GLY A 64 -5.44 -19.18 3.17
C GLY A 64 -6.74 -18.44 3.49
N GLU A 65 -6.67 -17.34 4.21
CA GLU A 65 -7.80 -16.52 4.63
C GLU A 65 -8.03 -15.31 3.70
N LEU A 66 -7.32 -15.25 2.58
CA LEU A 66 -7.45 -14.16 1.61
C LEU A 66 -8.10 -14.63 0.31
N TYR A 67 -8.99 -13.80 -0.24
CA TYR A 67 -9.37 -13.89 -1.65
C TYR A 67 -8.22 -13.44 -2.56
N GLY A 68 -7.39 -12.52 -2.07
CA GLY A 68 -6.23 -12.00 -2.73
C GLY A 68 -5.78 -10.67 -2.13
N ILE A 69 -4.66 -10.16 -2.62
CA ILE A 69 -4.16 -8.83 -2.32
C ILE A 69 -4.00 -8.03 -3.60
N HIS A 70 -4.09 -6.70 -3.50
CA HIS A 70 -3.79 -5.80 -4.59
C HIS A 70 -2.87 -4.68 -4.10
N ALA A 71 -1.76 -4.46 -4.79
CA ALA A 71 -0.73 -3.51 -4.40
C ALA A 71 -0.35 -2.58 -5.56
N GLN A 72 -0.26 -1.28 -5.27
CA GLN A 72 0.48 -0.38 -6.14
C GLN A 72 1.98 -0.53 -5.84
N VAL A 73 2.77 -0.80 -6.87
CA VAL A 73 4.23 -0.86 -6.73
C VAL A 73 4.79 0.55 -6.75
N VAL A 74 5.29 0.97 -5.60
CA VAL A 74 6.07 2.21 -5.48
C VAL A 74 7.49 1.92 -5.96
N ALA A 75 8.00 2.73 -6.89
CA ALA A 75 9.41 2.72 -7.21
C ALA A 75 10.18 3.28 -6.01
N LEU A 76 10.80 2.42 -5.23
CA LEU A 76 11.70 2.79 -4.13
C LEU A 76 12.99 3.42 -4.68
N GLU A 77 12.86 4.39 -5.59
CA GLU A 77 13.98 5.07 -6.18
C GLU A 77 14.32 6.38 -5.48
N LYS A 78 15.46 6.93 -5.82
CA LYS A 78 16.16 8.06 -5.18
C LYS A 78 15.29 9.26 -4.73
N ARG A 79 14.12 9.47 -5.34
CA ARG A 79 13.20 10.55 -4.93
C ARG A 79 12.66 10.37 -3.51
N PHE A 80 12.36 9.13 -3.13
CA PHE A 80 11.83 8.80 -1.80
C PHE A 80 12.95 8.61 -0.76
N ALA A 81 14.16 8.24 -1.18
CA ALA A 81 15.26 7.91 -0.27
C ALA A 81 15.62 9.08 0.67
N VAL A 82 15.60 10.32 0.18
CA VAL A 82 15.94 11.50 0.99
C VAL A 82 14.86 11.78 2.05
N HIS A 83 13.59 11.64 1.68
CA HIS A 83 12.48 11.86 2.61
C HIS A 83 12.36 10.71 3.62
N LEU A 84 12.55 9.47 3.18
CA LEU A 84 12.62 8.32 4.09
C LEU A 84 13.78 8.45 5.07
N ALA A 85 14.93 8.97 4.66
CA ALA A 85 16.07 9.15 5.52
C ALA A 85 15.74 9.99 6.77
N ALA A 86 14.99 11.08 6.63
CA ALA A 86 14.58 11.90 7.76
C ALA A 86 13.70 11.15 8.78
N HIS A 87 12.74 10.35 8.30
CA HIS A 87 11.86 9.54 9.16
C HIS A 87 12.64 8.43 9.89
N VAL A 88 13.62 7.86 9.22
CA VAL A 88 14.36 6.69 9.71
C VAL A 88 15.53 7.09 10.60
N LEU A 89 16.31 8.11 10.20
CA LEU A 89 17.56 8.47 10.85
C LEU A 89 17.42 9.51 11.97
N ALA A 90 16.41 10.39 11.87
CA ALA A 90 16.21 11.46 12.85
C ALA A 90 14.72 11.61 13.24
N PRO A 91 14.04 10.51 13.65
CA PRO A 91 12.60 10.55 13.90
C PRO A 91 12.20 11.53 15.00
N SER A 92 12.99 11.63 16.07
CA SER A 92 12.69 12.54 17.19
C SER A 92 12.85 14.01 16.80
N THR A 93 13.91 14.36 16.07
CA THR A 93 14.14 15.75 15.62
C THR A 93 12.99 16.23 14.73
N LEU A 94 12.58 15.39 13.79
CA LEU A 94 11.46 15.69 12.90
C LEU A 94 10.13 15.78 13.67
N ALA A 95 9.87 14.85 14.58
CA ALA A 95 8.67 14.84 15.41
C ALA A 95 8.54 16.11 16.25
N TYR A 96 9.59 16.53 16.94
CA TYR A 96 9.58 17.76 17.75
C TYR A 96 9.34 19.00 16.88
N GLY A 97 10.06 19.15 15.77
CA GLY A 97 9.91 20.31 14.89
C GLY A 97 8.51 20.44 14.29
N LEU A 98 7.89 19.30 13.93
CA LEU A 98 6.54 19.28 13.35
C LEU A 98 5.44 19.39 14.41
N SER A 99 5.66 18.95 15.64
CA SER A 99 4.71 19.11 16.74
C SER A 99 4.67 20.54 17.30
N ASP A 100 5.66 21.38 16.98
CA ASP A 100 5.76 22.74 17.49
C ASP A 100 5.22 23.80 16.52
N SER A 101 4.94 23.44 15.26
CA SER A 101 4.51 24.39 14.24
C SER A 101 3.41 23.81 13.32
N PRO A 102 2.17 24.33 13.39
CA PRO A 102 1.11 23.92 12.47
C PRO A 102 1.44 24.26 11.01
N ALA A 103 2.12 25.37 10.77
CA ALA A 103 2.59 25.75 9.43
C ALA A 103 3.71 24.83 8.94
N GLY A 104 4.61 24.41 9.84
CA GLY A 104 5.63 23.40 9.55
C GLY A 104 5.01 22.04 9.23
N MET A 105 3.98 21.64 9.96
CA MET A 105 3.21 20.41 9.69
C MET A 105 2.57 20.47 8.31
N LEU A 106 1.87 21.55 7.98
CA LEU A 106 1.26 21.75 6.67
C LEU A 106 2.31 21.69 5.56
N ALA A 107 3.40 22.44 5.69
CA ALA A 107 4.47 22.45 4.69
C ALA A 107 5.06 21.05 4.47
N TRP A 108 5.33 20.34 5.56
CA TRP A 108 5.86 18.97 5.51
C TRP A 108 4.93 18.01 4.74
N ILE A 109 3.63 18.05 5.00
CA ILE A 109 2.65 17.20 4.33
C ILE A 109 2.46 17.64 2.87
N LEU A 110 2.29 18.95 2.64
CA LEU A 110 2.04 19.52 1.32
C LEU A 110 3.16 19.23 0.32
N GLU A 111 4.43 19.33 0.74
CA GLU A 111 5.57 18.98 -0.13
C GLU A 111 5.48 17.55 -0.68
N ARG A 112 4.99 16.58 0.10
CA ARG A 112 4.81 15.19 -0.37
C ARG A 112 3.68 15.11 -1.36
N TRP A 113 2.56 15.75 -1.07
CA TRP A 113 1.41 15.77 -1.97
C TRP A 113 1.76 16.40 -3.32
N VAL A 114 2.48 17.52 -3.31
CA VAL A 114 2.95 18.18 -4.53
C VAL A 114 3.94 17.31 -5.31
N ASN A 115 4.91 16.70 -4.62
CA ASN A 115 6.00 16.00 -5.29
C ASN A 115 5.65 14.56 -5.70
N TRP A 116 4.61 13.96 -5.12
CA TRP A 116 4.28 12.55 -5.33
C TRP A 116 3.00 12.35 -6.13
N SER A 117 2.21 13.38 -6.38
CA SER A 117 1.01 13.31 -7.23
C SER A 117 1.28 13.75 -8.67
N ASP A 118 0.50 13.19 -9.57
CA ASP A 118 0.44 13.58 -10.98
C ASP A 118 -0.45 14.83 -11.16
N ASN A 119 0.04 15.97 -10.66
CA ASN A 119 -0.73 17.21 -10.56
C ASN A 119 -0.49 18.20 -11.71
N GLY A 120 0.36 17.87 -12.68
CA GLY A 120 0.66 18.75 -13.82
C GLY A 120 1.30 20.08 -13.46
N GLY A 121 1.83 20.23 -12.23
CA GLY A 121 2.43 21.45 -11.71
C GLY A 121 1.46 22.34 -10.91
N ASP A 122 0.21 21.95 -10.79
CA ASP A 122 -0.80 22.60 -9.94
C ASP A 122 -1.53 21.57 -9.08
N ILE A 123 -1.20 21.56 -7.78
CA ILE A 123 -1.77 20.62 -6.82
C ILE A 123 -3.29 20.71 -6.70
N GLU A 124 -3.86 21.90 -6.97
CA GLU A 124 -5.31 22.13 -6.86
C GLU A 124 -6.11 21.47 -7.99
N HIS A 125 -5.44 20.99 -9.06
CA HIS A 125 -6.09 20.12 -10.04
C HIS A 125 -6.47 18.75 -9.49
N VAL A 126 -5.78 18.29 -8.44
CA VAL A 126 -5.99 16.95 -7.87
C VAL A 126 -6.62 17.03 -6.49
N PHE A 127 -6.15 17.94 -5.64
CA PHE A 127 -6.58 18.07 -4.25
C PHE A 127 -7.05 19.48 -3.94
N SER A 128 -8.22 19.62 -3.35
CA SER A 128 -8.67 20.94 -2.90
C SER A 128 -7.81 21.45 -1.73
N LYS A 129 -7.79 22.77 -1.52
CA LYS A 129 -7.14 23.37 -0.34
C LYS A 129 -7.70 22.81 0.96
N ASP A 130 -8.99 22.55 1.00
CA ASP A 130 -9.67 22.01 2.17
C ASP A 130 -9.19 20.59 2.48
N ASP A 131 -8.97 19.75 1.46
CA ASP A 131 -8.41 18.41 1.63
C ASP A 131 -6.99 18.48 2.21
N LEU A 132 -6.12 19.30 1.62
CA LEU A 132 -4.74 19.47 2.05
C LEU A 132 -4.65 19.99 3.50
N CYS A 133 -5.44 21.02 3.83
CA CYS A 133 -5.51 21.55 5.18
C CYS A 133 -6.11 20.54 6.17
N THR A 134 -7.12 19.77 5.75
CA THR A 134 -7.74 18.73 6.59
C THR A 134 -6.73 17.65 6.96
N HIS A 135 -5.94 17.17 6.02
CA HIS A 135 -4.90 16.16 6.30
C HIS A 135 -3.87 16.67 7.33
N ALA A 136 -3.34 17.87 7.14
CA ALA A 136 -2.40 18.46 8.09
C ALA A 136 -3.05 18.69 9.47
N THR A 137 -4.31 19.15 9.49
CA THR A 137 -5.06 19.39 10.73
C THR A 137 -5.28 18.09 11.50
N ILE A 138 -5.59 16.97 10.85
CA ILE A 138 -5.75 15.67 11.51
C ILE A 138 -4.48 15.31 12.28
N TYR A 139 -3.31 15.37 11.66
CA TYR A 139 -2.04 15.09 12.33
C TYR A 139 -1.77 16.07 13.49
N TRP A 140 -2.09 17.34 13.28
CA TRP A 140 -1.88 18.38 14.28
C TRP A 140 -2.75 18.20 15.52
N VAL A 141 -4.07 18.08 15.36
CA VAL A 141 -5.02 18.01 16.49
C VAL A 141 -4.95 16.68 17.23
N THR A 142 -4.57 15.59 16.57
CA THR A 142 -4.38 14.29 17.20
C THR A 142 -2.98 14.10 17.79
N ASN A 143 -2.07 15.06 17.54
CA ASN A 143 -0.65 14.97 17.93
C ASN A 143 0.01 13.65 17.48
N SER A 144 -0.37 13.14 16.31
CA SER A 144 0.02 11.81 15.85
C SER A 144 1.31 11.77 15.01
N ILE A 145 1.90 12.94 14.71
CA ILE A 145 3.10 12.97 13.85
C ILE A 145 4.28 12.20 14.45
N GLY A 146 4.53 12.32 15.76
CA GLY A 146 5.62 11.63 16.42
C GLY A 146 5.46 10.11 16.43
N THR A 147 4.25 9.62 16.63
CA THR A 147 3.95 8.19 16.63
C THR A 147 3.98 7.61 15.23
N SER A 148 3.48 8.34 14.22
CA SER A 148 3.54 7.92 12.82
C SER A 148 4.98 7.81 12.32
N ILE A 149 5.81 8.82 12.56
CA ILE A 149 7.24 8.80 12.19
C ILE A 149 7.97 7.61 12.86
N ARG A 150 7.64 7.30 14.12
CA ARG A 150 8.24 6.16 14.83
C ARG A 150 7.98 4.83 14.11
N THR A 151 6.81 4.65 13.52
CA THR A 151 6.49 3.42 12.78
C THR A 151 7.42 3.21 11.59
N TYR A 152 7.77 4.27 10.86
CA TYR A 152 8.79 4.21 9.80
C TYR A 152 10.17 3.84 10.34
N ALA A 153 10.60 4.48 11.44
CA ALA A 153 11.87 4.16 12.09
C ALA A 153 11.91 2.70 12.58
N ASN A 154 10.82 2.20 13.14
CA ASN A 154 10.70 0.82 13.57
C ASN A 154 10.74 -0.15 12.41
N ASN A 155 10.14 0.17 11.27
CA ASN A 155 10.20 -0.69 10.10
C ASN A 155 11.64 -0.92 9.60
N ASN A 156 12.50 0.09 9.73
CA ASN A 156 13.92 -0.04 9.44
C ASN A 156 14.70 -0.76 10.56
N ARG A 157 14.34 -0.52 11.83
CA ARG A 157 14.99 -1.17 12.99
C ARG A 157 14.65 -2.65 13.10
N TYR A 158 13.45 -3.03 12.70
CA TYR A 158 12.93 -4.40 12.74
C TYR A 158 12.57 -4.84 11.32
N PRO A 159 13.57 -5.20 10.50
CA PRO A 159 13.36 -5.55 9.10
C PRO A 159 12.45 -6.77 8.98
N TRP A 160 11.86 -6.90 7.81
CA TRP A 160 11.01 -8.06 7.49
C TRP A 160 11.79 -9.37 7.61
N VAL A 161 11.15 -10.33 8.30
CA VAL A 161 11.63 -11.71 8.41
C VAL A 161 10.53 -12.62 7.88
N PRO A 162 10.81 -13.45 6.86
CA PRO A 162 9.82 -14.40 6.35
C PRO A 162 9.32 -15.34 7.45
N SER A 163 8.01 -15.60 7.47
CA SER A 163 7.38 -16.59 8.37
C SER A 163 7.58 -18.02 7.87
N HIS A 164 7.96 -18.19 6.61
CA HIS A 164 8.19 -19.47 5.93
C HIS A 164 9.05 -19.27 4.68
N ASP A 165 9.49 -20.36 4.08
CA ASP A 165 10.36 -20.43 2.89
C ASP A 165 9.63 -20.93 1.63
N ARG A 166 8.29 -21.02 1.66
CA ARG A 166 7.48 -21.45 0.52
C ARG A 166 7.63 -20.47 -0.66
N GLN A 167 7.43 -20.98 -1.87
CA GLN A 167 7.52 -20.22 -3.12
C GLN A 167 6.16 -20.25 -3.85
N PRO A 168 5.68 -19.11 -4.34
CA PRO A 168 6.25 -17.76 -4.15
C PRO A 168 6.11 -17.29 -2.70
N PRO A 169 6.99 -16.40 -2.21
CA PRO A 169 6.89 -15.88 -0.84
C PRO A 169 5.52 -15.28 -0.51
N VAL A 170 4.90 -14.58 -1.44
CA VAL A 170 3.53 -14.05 -1.33
C VAL A 170 2.59 -15.00 -2.05
N GLU A 171 2.00 -15.93 -1.30
CA GLU A 171 1.18 -17.03 -1.85
C GLU A 171 -0.24 -16.60 -2.22
N ALA A 172 -0.79 -15.56 -1.59
CA ALA A 172 -2.12 -15.06 -1.92
C ALA A 172 -2.18 -14.59 -3.40
N PRO A 173 -3.31 -14.80 -4.10
CA PRO A 173 -3.51 -14.21 -5.42
C PRO A 173 -3.24 -12.71 -5.39
N THR A 174 -2.31 -12.23 -6.21
CA THR A 174 -1.79 -10.87 -6.16
C THR A 174 -2.07 -10.11 -7.44
N GLY A 175 -2.74 -8.95 -7.30
CA GLY A 175 -2.79 -7.91 -8.34
C GLY A 175 -1.74 -6.84 -8.10
N ILE A 176 -1.18 -6.31 -9.17
CA ILE A 176 -0.20 -5.22 -9.12
C ILE A 176 -0.59 -4.14 -10.12
N THR A 177 -0.57 -2.88 -9.66
CA THR A 177 -0.75 -1.69 -10.52
C THR A 177 0.52 -0.86 -10.59
N PHE A 178 0.85 -0.40 -11.79
CA PHE A 178 1.88 0.60 -12.08
C PHE A 178 1.23 1.89 -12.55
N VAL A 179 1.77 3.04 -12.12
CA VAL A 179 1.29 4.38 -12.52
C VAL A 179 2.42 5.22 -13.10
N GLY A 180 2.07 6.07 -14.07
CA GLY A 180 3.03 6.80 -14.89
C GLY A 180 3.90 7.78 -14.14
N TYR A 181 3.33 8.52 -13.20
CA TYR A 181 4.09 9.52 -12.45
C TYR A 181 5.20 8.93 -11.55
N GLU A 182 5.08 7.67 -11.16
CA GLU A 182 6.10 6.97 -10.38
C GLU A 182 7.18 6.29 -11.24
N ASN A 183 7.17 6.48 -12.54
CA ASN A 183 8.20 5.94 -13.41
C ASN A 183 9.54 6.67 -13.18
N PRO A 184 10.68 5.95 -13.25
CA PRO A 184 11.98 6.58 -13.32
C PRO A 184 12.08 7.53 -14.51
N PRO A 185 12.88 8.61 -14.43
CA PRO A 185 13.05 9.53 -15.55
C PRO A 185 13.45 8.81 -16.85
N GLY A 186 12.69 9.05 -17.91
CA GLY A 186 12.94 8.45 -19.23
C GLY A 186 12.50 6.99 -19.38
N VAL A 187 11.79 6.43 -18.40
CA VAL A 187 11.23 5.07 -18.47
C VAL A 187 9.72 5.17 -18.64
N SER A 188 9.17 4.56 -19.69
CA SER A 188 7.72 4.44 -19.86
C SER A 188 7.12 3.40 -18.90
N THR A 189 5.82 3.48 -18.66
CA THR A 189 5.10 2.53 -17.80
C THR A 189 5.23 1.10 -18.32
N ASP A 190 5.07 0.88 -19.63
CA ASP A 190 5.24 -0.42 -20.27
C ASP A 190 6.64 -1.00 -20.03
N ARG A 191 7.68 -0.17 -20.20
CA ARG A 191 9.05 -0.60 -19.96
C ARG A 191 9.31 -0.95 -18.51
N ARG A 192 8.70 -0.21 -17.58
CA ARG A 192 8.79 -0.52 -16.16
C ARG A 192 8.10 -1.85 -15.83
N VAL A 193 6.94 -2.11 -16.41
CA VAL A 193 6.23 -3.40 -16.29
C VAL A 193 7.10 -4.52 -16.83
N GLN A 194 7.70 -4.35 -18.01
CA GLN A 194 8.56 -5.36 -18.60
C GLN A 194 9.78 -5.66 -17.71
N HIS A 195 10.46 -4.62 -17.20
CA HIS A 195 11.58 -4.80 -16.26
C HIS A 195 11.15 -5.53 -14.98
N PHE A 196 9.94 -5.26 -14.48
CA PHE A 196 9.41 -6.00 -13.34
C PHE A 196 9.23 -7.48 -13.66
N LEU A 197 8.57 -7.81 -14.79
CA LEU A 197 8.31 -9.19 -15.20
C LEU A 197 9.59 -9.98 -15.49
N GLU A 198 10.64 -9.31 -15.95
CA GLU A 198 11.97 -9.91 -16.20
C GLU A 198 12.82 -10.03 -14.92
N SER A 199 12.41 -9.41 -13.81
CA SER A 199 13.15 -9.42 -12.56
C SER A 199 12.76 -10.59 -11.66
N ASP A 200 13.67 -10.96 -10.74
CA ASP A 200 13.39 -11.96 -9.71
C ASP A 200 12.20 -11.58 -8.82
N ARG A 201 11.85 -10.27 -8.78
CA ARG A 201 10.73 -9.77 -7.97
C ARG A 201 9.38 -10.25 -8.45
N ALA A 202 9.18 -10.48 -9.75
CA ALA A 202 7.93 -11.03 -10.26
C ALA A 202 7.66 -12.43 -9.68
N GLY A 203 8.70 -13.22 -9.49
CA GLY A 203 8.63 -14.54 -8.87
C GLY A 203 8.30 -14.54 -7.36
N TRP A 204 8.24 -13.37 -6.73
CA TRP A 204 7.86 -13.26 -5.31
C TRP A 204 6.34 -13.36 -5.10
N TYR A 205 5.54 -13.22 -6.15
CA TYR A 205 4.10 -13.08 -6.08
C TYR A 205 3.38 -14.19 -6.85
N ASN A 206 2.30 -14.69 -6.33
CA ASN A 206 1.29 -15.41 -7.08
C ASN A 206 0.48 -14.41 -7.92
N LEU A 207 1.09 -13.93 -9.01
CA LEU A 207 0.58 -12.83 -9.81
C LEU A 207 -0.62 -13.28 -10.65
N VAL A 208 -1.80 -12.71 -10.40
CA VAL A 208 -3.06 -13.00 -11.12
C VAL A 208 -3.57 -11.82 -11.95
N ASN A 209 -3.15 -10.59 -11.63
CA ASN A 209 -3.50 -9.38 -12.37
C ASN A 209 -2.32 -8.42 -12.36
N LEU A 210 -2.07 -7.78 -13.50
CA LEU A 210 -1.10 -6.72 -13.64
C LEU A 210 -1.69 -5.64 -14.52
N THR A 211 -1.74 -4.41 -14.03
CA THR A 211 -2.27 -3.25 -14.73
C THR A 211 -1.25 -2.12 -14.76
N ALA A 212 -1.35 -1.29 -15.77
CA ALA A 212 -0.48 -0.15 -15.98
C ALA A 212 -1.28 1.03 -16.50
N HIS A 213 -1.08 2.20 -15.89
CA HIS A 213 -1.69 3.45 -16.30
C HIS A 213 -0.60 4.48 -16.57
N ASP A 214 -0.67 5.19 -17.69
CA ASP A 214 0.31 6.22 -18.07
C ASP A 214 0.17 7.51 -17.28
N HIS A 215 -0.86 7.62 -16.46
CA HIS A 215 -1.18 8.73 -15.57
C HIS A 215 -1.46 8.22 -14.15
N GLY A 216 -1.65 9.18 -13.23
CA GLY A 216 -1.78 8.90 -11.80
C GLY A 216 -0.43 8.77 -11.11
N GLY A 217 -0.41 9.05 -9.84
CA GLY A 217 0.78 9.07 -9.00
C GLY A 217 0.60 8.27 -7.72
N HIS A 218 1.29 8.74 -6.68
CA HIS A 218 1.39 8.04 -5.40
C HIS A 218 0.04 7.83 -4.71
N PHE A 219 -0.86 8.80 -4.84
CA PHE A 219 -2.17 8.77 -4.20
C PHE A 219 -3.24 8.16 -5.13
N ILE A 220 -2.92 7.02 -5.73
CA ILE A 220 -3.71 6.36 -6.78
C ILE A 220 -5.22 6.29 -6.50
N PRO A 221 -5.70 5.97 -5.26
CA PRO A 221 -7.14 5.93 -5.01
C PRO A 221 -7.82 7.30 -5.10
N TRP A 222 -7.05 8.38 -5.04
CA TRP A 222 -7.53 9.75 -5.17
C TRP A 222 -7.36 10.28 -6.58
N GLU A 223 -6.22 10.01 -7.18
CA GLU A 223 -5.85 10.56 -8.49
C GLU A 223 -6.57 9.88 -9.65
N ILE A 224 -6.74 8.56 -9.59
CA ILE A 224 -7.41 7.76 -10.63
C ILE A 224 -8.36 6.72 -10.00
N PRO A 225 -9.40 7.15 -9.25
CA PRO A 225 -10.25 6.26 -8.46
C PRO A 225 -10.95 5.16 -9.28
N ASP A 226 -11.44 5.48 -10.47
CA ASP A 226 -12.17 4.53 -11.30
C ASP A 226 -11.26 3.39 -11.78
N GLN A 227 -10.08 3.74 -12.25
CA GLN A 227 -9.07 2.76 -12.67
C GLN A 227 -8.62 1.89 -11.50
N TRP A 228 -8.37 2.50 -10.35
CA TRP A 228 -8.01 1.76 -9.14
C TRP A 228 -9.10 0.76 -8.72
N VAL A 229 -10.35 1.18 -8.73
CA VAL A 229 -11.48 0.30 -8.41
C VAL A 229 -11.61 -0.84 -9.43
N ASP A 230 -11.39 -0.58 -10.71
CA ASP A 230 -11.43 -1.62 -11.75
C ASP A 230 -10.27 -2.62 -11.61
N ASP A 231 -9.09 -2.17 -11.24
CA ASP A 231 -7.93 -3.02 -10.96
C ASP A 231 -8.20 -3.94 -9.77
N LEU A 232 -8.77 -3.40 -8.69
CA LEU A 232 -9.21 -4.18 -7.53
C LEU A 232 -10.25 -5.25 -7.94
N ARG A 233 -11.26 -4.86 -8.73
CA ARG A 233 -12.29 -5.78 -9.21
C ARG A 233 -11.72 -6.90 -10.05
N ARG A 234 -10.75 -6.61 -10.93
CA ARG A 234 -10.09 -7.63 -11.75
C ARG A 234 -9.30 -8.62 -10.91
N THR A 235 -8.61 -8.12 -9.88
CA THR A 235 -7.83 -8.95 -8.97
C THR A 235 -8.69 -9.87 -8.12
N PHE A 236 -9.81 -9.36 -7.60
CA PHE A 236 -10.65 -10.10 -6.65
C PHE A 236 -11.83 -10.83 -7.28
N ARG A 237 -11.98 -10.74 -8.61
CA ARG A 237 -13.00 -11.52 -9.31
C ARG A 237 -12.64 -12.99 -9.25
N GLU A 238 -13.52 -13.82 -8.70
CA GLU A 238 -13.36 -15.26 -8.80
C GLU A 238 -13.24 -15.67 -10.29
N PRO A 239 -12.29 -16.56 -10.64
CA PRO A 239 -12.25 -17.09 -12.00
C PRO A 239 -13.62 -17.72 -12.29
N ALA A 240 -14.21 -17.36 -13.44
CA ALA A 240 -15.47 -17.96 -13.87
C ALA A 240 -15.32 -19.48 -13.78
N PRO A 241 -16.33 -20.21 -13.22
CA PRO A 241 -16.25 -21.64 -13.16
C PRO A 241 -15.97 -22.17 -14.56
N THR A 242 -14.85 -22.89 -14.70
CA THR A 242 -14.55 -23.58 -15.96
C THR A 242 -15.72 -24.51 -16.23
N THR A 243 -16.55 -24.19 -17.22
CA THR A 243 -17.56 -25.12 -17.72
C THR A 243 -16.81 -26.38 -18.12
N ARG A 244 -16.91 -27.43 -17.30
CA ARG A 244 -16.51 -28.76 -17.74
C ARG A 244 -17.29 -28.99 -19.02
N SER A 245 -16.58 -29.14 -20.13
CA SER A 245 -17.14 -29.69 -21.36
C SER A 245 -17.75 -31.02 -20.97
N GLU A 246 -19.06 -31.07 -20.92
CA GLU A 246 -19.79 -32.34 -20.80
C GLU A 246 -19.41 -33.13 -22.06
N ALA A 247 -18.49 -34.09 -21.88
CA ALA A 247 -18.31 -35.15 -22.84
C ALA A 247 -19.66 -35.88 -22.90
N GLY A 248 -20.40 -35.68 -23.98
CA GLY A 248 -21.68 -36.33 -24.22
C GLY A 248 -21.54 -37.84 -24.09
N PRO A 249 -22.59 -38.51 -23.62
CA PRO A 249 -22.58 -39.95 -23.46
C PRO A 249 -22.36 -40.65 -24.81
N SER A 250 -21.29 -41.42 -24.95
CA SER A 250 -21.08 -42.34 -26.06
C SER A 250 -22.08 -43.49 -25.93
N TRP A 251 -23.05 -43.60 -26.83
CA TRP A 251 -23.92 -44.76 -26.95
C TRP A 251 -23.17 -45.89 -27.65
N PRO A 252 -23.15 -47.10 -27.12
CA PRO A 252 -22.62 -48.24 -27.86
C PRO A 252 -23.56 -48.65 -28.99
N SER A 253 -22.99 -48.91 -30.13
CA SER A 253 -23.61 -49.48 -31.34
C SER A 253 -24.04 -50.94 -31.16
#